data_5b22ced3d7c3e820c037940988f04a98
#
_entry.id   5b22ced3d7c3e820c037940988f04a98
#
_cell.length_a   1.000
_cell.length_b   1.000
_cell.length_c   1.000
_cell.angle_alpha   90.00
_cell.angle_beta   90.00
_cell.angle_gamma   90.00
#
_symmetry.space_group_name_H-M   'P 1'
#
loop_
_entity.id
_entity.type
_entity.pdbx_description
1 polymer ?
#
loop_
_entity_poly.entity_id
_entity_poly.type
_entity_poly.pdbx_seq_one_letter_code
_entity_poly.pdbx_strand_id
1 'polypeptide(L)'
;MNKKRGIICKVVKSGNRYNAFAADGTKHTHDITTGARKRALAAGMALERRINKSGQRYWWKVPMSEYEATEKSSAPQITAKSEVEIPTGHAETMEFIQNSYSLKPKDLVIGELKWKYLIRSAVRGKNIMMTGPAGCGKTLAAKSLVNALDRPNFYFNMGATQDPRATLIGNVHFEKTKGTYFSESLFVKAIQTPNAVILLDELTRAHPDAWNILMTVLDQGQRYLRLDEQDGQATINVAEGVCFVATANIGNEYTATRQLDKALMDRFVVIEMDTLTDDPVSYTH
;
A
#
# COMPACT_ATOMS: atom_id res chain seq x y z
N MET A 1 41.09 -12.38 -28.74
CA MET A 1 39.85 -13.12 -29.10
C MET A 1 39.17 -13.58 -27.84
N ASN A 2 38.16 -12.85 -27.34
CA ASN A 2 37.39 -13.24 -26.20
C ASN A 2 36.45 -14.41 -26.56
N LYS A 3 36.80 -15.63 -26.15
CA LYS A 3 35.86 -16.75 -26.24
C LYS A 3 34.67 -16.43 -25.37
N LYS A 4 33.50 -16.26 -25.97
CA LYS A 4 32.24 -16.19 -25.22
C LYS A 4 32.16 -17.45 -24.34
N ARG A 5 32.29 -17.28 -23.02
CA ARG A 5 32.11 -18.35 -22.06
C ARG A 5 30.70 -18.91 -22.18
N GLY A 6 30.52 -20.22 -22.09
CA GLY A 6 29.22 -20.87 -22.08
C GLY A 6 28.48 -20.64 -20.76
N ILE A 7 27.20 -21.03 -20.71
CA ILE A 7 26.41 -20.99 -19.46
C ILE A 7 27.03 -21.98 -18.46
N ILE A 8 27.32 -21.53 -17.25
CA ILE A 8 27.85 -22.36 -16.16
C ILE A 8 26.72 -22.57 -15.14
N CYS A 9 26.46 -23.82 -14.76
CA CYS A 9 25.39 -24.20 -13.84
C CYS A 9 25.93 -24.89 -12.60
N LYS A 10 25.44 -24.53 -11.43
CA LYS A 10 25.59 -25.24 -10.17
C LYS A 10 24.52 -26.30 -10.04
N VAL A 11 24.88 -27.49 -9.57
CA VAL A 11 23.93 -28.57 -9.32
C VAL A 11 23.55 -28.62 -7.84
N VAL A 12 22.25 -28.66 -7.57
CA VAL A 12 21.70 -28.75 -6.21
C VAL A 12 20.78 -29.98 -6.11
N LYS A 13 20.94 -30.75 -5.03
CA LYS A 13 20.05 -31.88 -4.72
C LYS A 13 18.90 -31.40 -3.82
N SER A 14 17.67 -31.70 -4.24
CA SER A 14 16.47 -31.44 -3.46
C SER A 14 15.62 -32.71 -3.41
N GLY A 15 15.60 -33.36 -2.25
CA GLY A 15 15.03 -34.70 -2.12
C GLY A 15 15.70 -35.69 -3.07
N ASN A 16 14.93 -36.40 -3.90
CA ASN A 16 15.42 -37.34 -4.91
C ASN A 16 15.76 -36.70 -6.26
N ARG A 17 15.68 -35.36 -6.39
CA ARG A 17 15.91 -34.66 -7.67
C ARG A 17 17.23 -33.91 -7.64
N TYR A 18 17.89 -33.85 -8.81
CA TYR A 18 19.09 -33.06 -9.04
C TYR A 18 18.75 -31.93 -10.01
N ASN A 19 18.79 -30.69 -9.55
CA ASN A 19 18.50 -29.52 -10.34
C ASN A 19 19.79 -28.78 -10.70
N ALA A 20 19.82 -28.12 -11.87
CA ALA A 20 20.95 -27.32 -12.32
C ALA A 20 20.47 -25.86 -12.55
N PHE A 21 21.18 -24.93 -11.97
CA PHE A 21 20.85 -23.50 -12.04
C PHE A 21 22.07 -22.71 -12.53
N ALA A 22 21.86 -21.81 -13.48
CA ALA A 22 22.86 -20.82 -13.87
C ALA A 22 22.99 -19.74 -12.80
N ALA A 23 24.02 -18.91 -12.92
CA ALA A 23 24.31 -17.84 -11.96
C ALA A 23 23.21 -16.75 -11.89
N ASP A 24 22.43 -16.58 -12.96
CA ASP A 24 21.25 -15.69 -13.04
C ASP A 24 19.96 -16.32 -12.46
N GLY A 25 20.05 -17.54 -11.89
CA GLY A 25 18.91 -18.30 -11.36
C GLY A 25 18.15 -19.12 -12.40
N THR A 26 18.50 -19.04 -13.68
CA THR A 26 17.82 -19.78 -14.74
C THR A 26 18.03 -21.29 -14.58
N LYS A 27 16.95 -22.05 -14.68
CA LYS A 27 16.97 -23.51 -14.50
C LYS A 27 17.27 -24.25 -15.81
N HIS A 28 18.35 -25.00 -15.84
CA HIS A 28 18.81 -25.84 -16.97
C HIS A 28 18.72 -27.35 -16.72
N THR A 29 17.84 -27.77 -15.82
CA THR A 29 17.73 -29.19 -15.39
C THR A 29 17.35 -30.10 -16.55
N HIS A 30 16.56 -29.65 -17.51
CA HIS A 30 16.11 -30.45 -18.66
C HIS A 30 17.20 -30.64 -19.71
N ASP A 31 18.14 -29.72 -19.82
CA ASP A 31 19.22 -29.74 -20.80
C ASP A 31 20.40 -30.65 -20.39
N ILE A 32 20.42 -31.12 -19.14
CA ILE A 32 21.52 -31.87 -18.55
C ILE A 32 21.04 -33.23 -18.07
N THR A 33 21.69 -34.31 -18.48
CA THR A 33 21.33 -35.67 -18.05
C THR A 33 21.48 -35.82 -16.53
N THR A 34 20.62 -36.64 -15.91
CA THR A 34 20.66 -36.89 -14.46
C THR A 34 22.00 -37.48 -14.02
N GLY A 35 22.59 -38.31 -14.85
CA GLY A 35 23.93 -38.90 -14.59
C GLY A 35 25.04 -37.86 -14.57
N ALA A 36 25.01 -36.86 -15.47
CA ALA A 36 26.00 -35.77 -15.49
C ALA A 36 25.85 -34.89 -14.23
N ARG A 37 24.61 -34.56 -13.84
CA ARG A 37 24.31 -33.77 -12.62
C ARG A 37 24.78 -34.47 -11.34
N LYS A 38 24.52 -35.81 -11.21
CA LYS A 38 25.00 -36.59 -10.07
C LYS A 38 26.51 -36.58 -9.97
N ARG A 39 27.22 -36.81 -11.10
CA ARG A 39 28.69 -36.82 -11.14
C ARG A 39 29.33 -35.47 -10.87
N ALA A 40 28.70 -34.38 -11.31
CA ALA A 40 29.17 -33.02 -11.03
C ALA A 40 29.03 -32.70 -9.54
N LEU A 41 27.87 -32.98 -8.95
CA LEU A 41 27.63 -32.74 -7.52
C LEU A 41 28.57 -33.56 -6.64
N ALA A 42 28.75 -34.85 -6.94
CA ALA A 42 29.67 -35.74 -6.19
C ALA A 42 31.13 -35.28 -6.26
N ALA A 43 31.52 -34.63 -7.36
CA ALA A 43 32.86 -34.09 -7.54
C ALA A 43 33.03 -32.64 -7.02
N GLY A 44 32.00 -32.04 -6.47
CA GLY A 44 32.01 -30.60 -6.06
C GLY A 44 32.28 -29.65 -7.23
N MET A 45 31.85 -29.99 -8.44
CA MET A 45 32.12 -29.24 -9.67
C MET A 45 30.82 -28.65 -10.26
N ALA A 46 30.93 -27.53 -10.98
CA ALA A 46 29.89 -26.98 -11.82
C ALA A 46 29.90 -27.60 -13.23
N LEU A 47 28.89 -27.32 -14.03
CA LEU A 47 28.72 -27.75 -15.40
C LEU A 47 28.66 -26.56 -16.34
N GLU A 48 29.60 -26.51 -17.31
CA GLU A 48 29.63 -25.48 -18.37
C GLU A 48 29.06 -26.05 -19.68
N ARG A 49 28.19 -25.32 -20.36
CA ARG A 49 27.70 -25.68 -21.69
C ARG A 49 28.71 -25.27 -22.73
N ARG A 50 29.21 -26.26 -23.49
CA ARG A 50 30.15 -26.06 -24.58
C ARG A 50 29.56 -26.54 -25.90
N ILE A 51 30.13 -26.08 -27.01
CA ILE A 51 29.78 -26.47 -28.38
C ILE A 51 31.01 -27.11 -29.00
N ASN A 52 30.86 -28.33 -29.56
CA ASN A 52 31.94 -29.00 -30.27
C ASN A 52 32.12 -28.43 -31.70
N LYS A 53 33.14 -28.92 -32.42
CA LYS A 53 33.45 -28.49 -33.79
C LYS A 53 32.30 -28.78 -34.78
N SER A 54 31.43 -29.72 -34.48
CA SER A 54 30.26 -30.11 -35.29
C SER A 54 28.99 -29.34 -34.90
N GLY A 55 29.05 -28.32 -34.00
CA GLY A 55 27.94 -27.50 -33.58
C GLY A 55 27.04 -28.13 -32.49
N GLN A 56 27.36 -29.34 -32.00
CA GLN A 56 26.57 -29.97 -30.95
C GLN A 56 26.90 -29.39 -29.58
N ARG A 57 25.85 -29.20 -28.76
CA ARG A 57 25.97 -28.71 -27.38
C ARG A 57 26.20 -29.85 -26.43
N TYR A 58 27.16 -29.72 -25.51
CA TYR A 58 27.45 -30.67 -24.46
C TYR A 58 27.83 -29.98 -23.16
N TRP A 59 27.74 -30.70 -22.04
CA TRP A 59 28.04 -30.15 -20.72
C TRP A 59 29.35 -30.73 -20.19
N TRP A 60 30.26 -29.82 -19.82
CA TRP A 60 31.60 -30.13 -19.32
C TRP A 60 31.74 -29.79 -17.85
N LYS A 61 32.47 -30.57 -17.06
CA LYS A 61 32.74 -30.24 -15.67
C LYS A 61 33.78 -29.14 -15.57
N VAL A 62 33.51 -28.15 -14.74
CA VAL A 62 34.41 -27.03 -14.44
C VAL A 62 34.50 -26.84 -12.93
N PRO A 63 35.62 -26.29 -12.40
CA PRO A 63 35.72 -25.95 -10.99
C PRO A 63 34.59 -25.08 -10.50
N MET A 64 34.17 -25.25 -9.24
CA MET A 64 33.12 -24.45 -8.65
C MET A 64 33.49 -22.97 -8.61
N SER A 65 34.78 -22.62 -8.49
CA SER A 65 35.30 -21.27 -8.55
C SER A 65 34.95 -20.51 -9.84
N GLU A 66 34.79 -21.25 -10.96
CA GLU A 66 34.36 -20.64 -12.23
C GLU A 66 32.86 -20.26 -12.19
N TYR A 67 32.02 -21.04 -11.50
CA TYR A 67 30.63 -20.66 -11.24
C TYR A 67 30.55 -19.49 -10.32
N GLU A 68 31.27 -19.46 -9.20
CA GLU A 68 31.30 -18.35 -8.26
C GLU A 68 31.78 -17.03 -8.88
N ALA A 69 32.76 -17.12 -9.79
CA ALA A 69 33.22 -15.97 -10.56
C ALA A 69 32.12 -15.43 -11.50
N THR A 70 31.32 -16.34 -12.08
CA THR A 70 30.20 -15.97 -12.95
C THR A 70 29.03 -15.42 -12.12
N GLU A 71 28.77 -15.98 -10.94
CA GLU A 71 27.75 -15.52 -9.99
C GLU A 71 28.07 -14.10 -9.50
N LYS A 72 29.33 -13.81 -9.17
CA LYS A 72 29.79 -12.45 -8.81
C LYS A 72 29.69 -11.46 -9.96
N SER A 73 29.81 -11.92 -11.21
CA SER A 73 29.70 -11.08 -12.42
C SER A 73 28.25 -10.90 -12.88
N SER A 74 27.35 -11.85 -12.56
CA SER A 74 25.94 -11.83 -12.95
C SER A 74 25.03 -11.37 -11.80
N ALA A 75 25.52 -11.28 -10.59
CA ALA A 75 24.83 -10.52 -9.54
C ALA A 75 24.61 -9.11 -10.09
N PRO A 76 23.34 -8.58 -10.07
CA PRO A 76 23.16 -7.21 -10.37
C PRO A 76 24.15 -6.47 -9.48
N GLN A 77 25.13 -5.81 -10.12
CA GLN A 77 25.90 -4.81 -9.40
C GLN A 77 24.83 -3.88 -8.85
N ILE A 78 24.60 -3.96 -7.55
CA ILE A 78 24.05 -2.85 -6.81
C ILE A 78 25.14 -1.80 -7.00
N THR A 79 25.04 -1.09 -8.13
CA THR A 79 25.71 0.18 -8.29
C THR A 79 25.41 0.90 -7.00
N ALA A 80 26.47 1.21 -6.25
CA ALA A 80 26.40 2.04 -5.08
C ALA A 80 25.33 3.07 -5.39
N LYS A 81 24.26 3.10 -4.58
CA LYS A 81 23.12 3.98 -4.77
C LYS A 81 23.71 5.29 -5.22
N SER A 82 23.48 5.68 -6.49
CA SER A 82 23.60 7.09 -6.84
C SER A 82 22.80 7.76 -5.74
N GLU A 83 23.45 8.59 -4.94
CA GLU A 83 22.75 9.43 -3.97
C GLU A 83 21.71 10.15 -4.81
N VAL A 84 20.47 9.67 -4.72
CA VAL A 84 19.36 10.37 -5.35
C VAL A 84 19.30 11.65 -4.56
N GLU A 85 19.72 12.75 -5.16
CA GLU A 85 19.57 14.07 -4.55
C GLU A 85 18.07 14.26 -4.29
N ILE A 86 17.71 14.08 -3.03
CA ILE A 86 16.33 14.31 -2.57
C ILE A 86 16.17 15.82 -2.52
N PRO A 87 15.24 16.41 -3.31
CA PRO A 87 14.98 17.84 -3.24
C PRO A 87 14.76 18.25 -1.78
N THR A 88 15.37 19.36 -1.35
CA THR A 88 15.38 19.81 0.05
C THR A 88 13.98 19.84 0.69
N GLY A 89 12.94 20.23 -0.04
CA GLY A 89 11.56 20.20 0.46
C GLY A 89 10.99 18.79 0.71
N HIS A 90 11.62 17.74 0.18
CA HIS A 90 11.22 16.35 0.44
C HIS A 90 12.05 15.71 1.57
N ALA A 91 13.21 16.25 1.90
CA ALA A 91 14.10 15.70 2.93
C ALA A 91 13.43 15.75 4.31
N GLU A 92 12.86 16.87 4.69
CA GLU A 92 12.11 17.06 5.95
C GLU A 92 10.92 16.11 6.04
N THR A 93 10.17 15.97 4.94
CA THR A 93 9.02 15.04 4.85
C THR A 93 9.48 13.59 5.02
N MET A 94 10.60 13.22 4.41
CA MET A 94 11.17 11.87 4.53
C MET A 94 11.66 11.60 5.94
N GLU A 95 12.33 12.56 6.57
CA GLU A 95 12.78 12.46 7.94
C GLU A 95 11.60 12.33 8.92
N PHE A 96 10.56 13.14 8.75
CA PHE A 96 9.33 13.03 9.52
C PHE A 96 8.72 11.62 9.41
N ILE A 97 8.59 11.07 8.19
CA ILE A 97 8.05 9.73 7.98
C ILE A 97 8.93 8.66 8.65
N GLN A 98 10.25 8.78 8.54
CA GLN A 98 11.20 7.83 9.14
C GLN A 98 11.08 7.81 10.67
N ASN A 99 10.94 8.97 11.29
CA ASN A 99 10.88 9.13 12.74
C ASN A 99 9.47 8.99 13.32
N SER A 100 8.43 8.91 12.46
CA SER A 100 7.02 8.96 12.86
C SER A 100 6.59 7.81 13.79
N TYR A 101 7.32 6.69 13.81
CA TYR A 101 6.95 5.57 14.68
C TYR A 101 7.01 5.92 16.17
N SER A 102 7.85 6.88 16.55
CA SER A 102 7.92 7.42 17.92
C SER A 102 6.64 8.18 18.33
N LEU A 103 5.85 8.67 17.35
CA LEU A 103 4.60 9.40 17.58
C LEU A 103 3.41 8.44 17.79
N LYS A 104 3.61 7.15 17.57
CA LYS A 104 2.58 6.13 17.80
C LYS A 104 2.28 6.00 19.30
N PRO A 105 1.01 6.08 19.73
CA PRO A 105 0.67 5.87 21.13
C PRO A 105 0.94 4.42 21.57
N LYS A 106 1.23 4.25 22.86
CA LYS A 106 1.64 2.94 23.41
C LYS A 106 0.53 1.88 23.37
N ASP A 107 -0.71 2.31 23.46
CA ASP A 107 -1.92 1.48 23.44
C ASP A 107 -2.34 1.02 22.03
N LEU A 108 -1.74 1.61 20.98
CA LEU A 108 -1.96 1.15 19.62
C LEU A 108 -0.91 0.08 19.24
N VAL A 109 -1.36 -1.13 18.97
CA VAL A 109 -0.50 -2.19 18.44
C VAL A 109 -0.58 -2.20 16.93
N ILE A 110 0.48 -1.76 16.27
CA ILE A 110 0.61 -1.74 14.81
C ILE A 110 2.10 -1.84 14.46
N GLY A 111 2.43 -2.59 13.42
CA GLY A 111 3.81 -2.71 12.94
C GLY A 111 4.37 -1.40 12.41
N GLU A 112 5.67 -1.18 12.60
CA GLU A 112 6.37 0.05 12.20
C GLU A 112 6.16 0.40 10.72
N LEU A 113 6.30 -0.57 9.83
CA LEU A 113 6.13 -0.35 8.39
C LEU A 113 4.70 0.10 8.05
N LYS A 114 3.70 -0.54 8.67
CA LYS A 114 2.28 -0.22 8.45
C LYS A 114 1.97 1.19 8.97
N TRP A 115 2.50 1.56 10.13
CA TRP A 115 2.37 2.91 10.69
C TRP A 115 3.01 3.98 9.78
N LYS A 116 4.26 3.77 9.37
CA LYS A 116 4.97 4.68 8.45
C LYS A 116 4.25 4.81 7.11
N TYR A 117 3.60 3.74 6.64
CA TYR A 117 2.81 3.77 5.41
C TYR A 117 1.53 4.61 5.55
N LEU A 118 0.86 4.54 6.71
CA LEU A 118 -0.27 5.42 7.08
C LEU A 118 0.16 6.89 7.05
N ILE A 119 1.21 7.23 7.79
CA ILE A 119 1.76 8.60 7.87
C ILE A 119 2.14 9.10 6.47
N ARG A 120 2.89 8.32 5.70
CA ARG A 120 3.29 8.68 4.34
C ARG A 120 2.09 8.99 3.43
N SER A 121 1.05 8.15 3.49
CA SER A 121 -0.14 8.33 2.68
C SER A 121 -0.87 9.61 3.04
N ALA A 122 -1.04 9.88 4.34
CA ALA A 122 -1.69 11.08 4.85
C ALA A 122 -0.92 12.37 4.53
N VAL A 123 0.39 12.36 4.70
CA VAL A 123 1.25 13.53 4.37
C VAL A 123 1.16 13.88 2.88
N ARG A 124 0.99 12.88 2.03
CA ARG A 124 0.81 13.07 0.57
C ARG A 124 -0.63 13.40 0.16
N GLY A 125 -1.53 13.64 1.10
CA GLY A 125 -2.94 13.95 0.81
C GLY A 125 -3.71 12.79 0.14
N LYS A 126 -3.23 11.53 0.30
CA LYS A 126 -3.93 10.35 -0.22
C LYS A 126 -5.08 9.95 0.69
N ASN A 127 -6.19 9.54 0.08
CA ASN A 127 -7.29 8.96 0.85
C ASN A 127 -6.88 7.57 1.34
N ILE A 128 -7.15 7.26 2.60
CA ILE A 128 -6.75 6.02 3.27
C ILE A 128 -8.01 5.30 3.75
N MET A 129 -8.10 4.00 3.51
CA MET A 129 -9.13 3.14 4.09
C MET A 129 -8.48 2.06 4.94
N MET A 130 -8.77 2.06 6.23
CA MET A 130 -8.38 0.99 7.15
C MET A 130 -9.47 -0.07 7.18
N THR A 131 -9.12 -1.28 6.78
CA THR A 131 -10.04 -2.43 6.72
C THR A 131 -9.64 -3.49 7.74
N GLY A 132 -10.56 -4.34 8.15
CA GLY A 132 -10.28 -5.46 9.05
C GLY A 132 -11.44 -5.78 9.98
N PRO A 133 -11.29 -6.80 10.83
CA PRO A 133 -12.32 -7.24 11.76
C PRO A 133 -12.72 -6.17 12.78
N ALA A 134 -13.89 -6.32 13.42
CA ALA A 134 -14.28 -5.46 14.53
C ALA A 134 -13.27 -5.63 15.69
N GLY A 135 -12.96 -4.54 16.37
CA GLY A 135 -12.05 -4.58 17.51
C GLY A 135 -10.55 -4.59 17.18
N CYS A 136 -10.12 -4.70 15.90
CA CYS A 136 -8.69 -4.68 15.54
C CYS A 136 -8.02 -3.29 15.62
N GLY A 137 -8.69 -2.28 16.21
CA GLY A 137 -8.07 -0.98 16.49
C GLY A 137 -8.11 0.05 15.34
N LYS A 138 -8.93 -0.14 14.28
CA LYS A 138 -9.02 0.80 13.14
C LYS A 138 -9.30 2.25 13.54
N THR A 139 -10.34 2.47 14.32
CA THR A 139 -10.72 3.81 14.79
C THR A 139 -9.65 4.42 15.70
N LEU A 140 -9.01 3.59 16.55
CA LEU A 140 -7.88 4.02 17.38
C LEU A 140 -6.69 4.43 16.49
N ALA A 141 -6.33 3.62 15.51
CA ALA A 141 -5.25 3.93 14.56
C ALA A 141 -5.54 5.22 13.77
N ALA A 142 -6.79 5.40 13.31
CA ALA A 142 -7.20 6.60 12.59
C ALA A 142 -7.08 7.86 13.46
N LYS A 143 -7.56 7.83 14.71
CA LYS A 143 -7.43 8.93 15.66
C LYS A 143 -5.97 9.21 16.02
N SER A 144 -5.16 8.16 16.18
CA SER A 144 -3.73 8.27 16.46
C SER A 144 -2.97 8.90 15.30
N LEU A 145 -3.34 8.56 14.06
CA LEU A 145 -2.81 9.17 12.85
C LEU A 145 -3.09 10.69 12.81
N VAL A 146 -4.33 11.07 13.10
CA VAL A 146 -4.76 12.47 13.18
C VAL A 146 -3.90 13.23 14.19
N ASN A 147 -3.73 12.69 15.39
CA ASN A 147 -2.94 13.31 16.45
C ASN A 147 -1.45 13.43 16.07
N ALA A 148 -0.88 12.40 15.41
CA ALA A 148 0.51 12.41 14.98
C ALA A 148 0.81 13.46 13.89
N LEU A 149 -0.19 13.83 13.09
CA LEU A 149 -0.03 14.82 12.02
C LEU A 149 -0.17 16.27 12.50
N ASP A 150 -0.78 16.48 13.67
CA ASP A 150 -1.06 17.81 14.25
C ASP A 150 -1.71 18.78 13.26
N ARG A 151 -2.77 18.30 12.59
CA ARG A 151 -3.51 19.05 11.55
C ARG A 151 -4.95 19.30 11.98
N PRO A 152 -5.64 20.31 11.39
CA PRO A 152 -7.08 20.43 11.55
C PRO A 152 -7.77 19.10 11.25
N ASN A 153 -8.70 18.68 12.12
CA ASN A 153 -9.34 17.40 11.95
C ASN A 153 -10.84 17.46 12.18
N PHE A 154 -11.55 16.60 11.46
CA PHE A 154 -13.00 16.49 11.53
C PHE A 154 -13.38 15.00 11.56
N TYR A 155 -14.37 14.67 12.38
CA TYR A 155 -14.87 13.31 12.56
C TYR A 155 -16.32 13.18 12.14
N PHE A 156 -16.61 12.19 11.29
CA PHE A 156 -17.96 11.85 10.85
C PHE A 156 -18.19 10.35 11.04
N ASN A 157 -19.19 10.00 11.86
CA ASN A 157 -19.66 8.62 11.97
C ASN A 157 -20.65 8.35 10.84
N MET A 158 -20.18 7.70 9.78
CA MET A 158 -21.00 7.42 8.61
C MET A 158 -22.03 6.33 8.86
N GLY A 159 -21.77 5.43 9.80
CA GLY A 159 -22.72 4.36 10.20
C GLY A 159 -23.93 4.87 10.99
N ALA A 160 -23.82 6.00 11.67
CA ALA A 160 -24.90 6.61 12.43
C ALA A 160 -25.69 7.66 11.64
N THR A 161 -25.26 8.01 10.42
CA THR A 161 -25.87 9.04 9.58
C THR A 161 -27.19 8.54 8.98
N GLN A 162 -28.30 9.13 9.38
CA GLN A 162 -29.65 8.80 8.84
C GLN A 162 -29.94 9.58 7.55
N ASP A 163 -29.51 10.86 7.49
CA ASP A 163 -29.65 11.74 6.33
C ASP A 163 -28.26 12.12 5.80
N PRO A 164 -27.77 11.45 4.75
CA PRO A 164 -26.47 11.76 4.16
C PRO A 164 -26.38 13.16 3.56
N ARG A 165 -27.47 13.65 2.97
CA ARG A 165 -27.46 14.98 2.36
C ARG A 165 -27.32 16.06 3.42
N ALA A 166 -28.11 15.99 4.49
CA ALA A 166 -28.01 16.92 5.60
C ALA A 166 -26.62 16.92 6.24
N THR A 167 -26.02 15.74 6.38
CA THR A 167 -24.69 15.58 7.01
C THR A 167 -23.54 16.04 6.12
N LEU A 168 -23.59 15.75 4.81
CA LEU A 168 -22.48 16.00 3.89
C LEU A 168 -22.64 17.29 3.08
N ILE A 169 -23.88 17.72 2.81
CA ILE A 169 -24.15 18.91 2.01
C ILE A 169 -24.64 20.06 2.90
N GLY A 170 -25.75 19.84 3.57
CA GLY A 170 -26.40 20.86 4.41
C GLY A 170 -27.91 20.80 4.33
N ASN A 171 -28.55 21.79 4.93
CA ASN A 171 -30.00 21.86 5.03
C ASN A 171 -30.54 23.20 4.60
N VAL A 172 -31.76 23.16 4.04
CA VAL A 172 -32.56 24.36 3.79
C VAL A 172 -33.42 24.64 5.02
N HIS A 173 -33.32 25.85 5.53
CA HIS A 173 -34.09 26.32 6.69
C HIS A 173 -35.02 27.44 6.27
N PHE A 174 -36.14 27.56 6.99
CA PHE A 174 -37.06 28.68 6.88
C PHE A 174 -37.09 29.45 8.19
N GLU A 175 -36.81 30.74 8.13
CA GLU A 175 -36.94 31.68 9.24
C GLU A 175 -37.88 32.82 8.84
N LYS A 176 -38.86 33.15 9.71
CA LYS A 176 -39.87 34.17 9.39
C LYS A 176 -39.28 35.54 9.01
N THR A 177 -38.12 35.87 9.53
CA THR A 177 -37.43 37.13 9.30
C THR A 177 -36.52 37.19 8.09
N LYS A 178 -35.92 36.00 7.74
CA LYS A 178 -34.93 35.88 6.68
C LYS A 178 -35.43 35.12 5.45
N GLY A 179 -36.63 34.52 5.55
CA GLY A 179 -37.14 33.64 4.49
C GLY A 179 -36.43 32.28 4.49
N THR A 180 -36.38 31.65 3.31
CA THR A 180 -35.68 30.37 3.08
C THR A 180 -34.21 30.63 2.86
N TYR A 181 -33.36 29.92 3.58
CA TYR A 181 -31.89 29.99 3.40
C TYR A 181 -31.24 28.59 3.50
N PHE A 182 -30.15 28.42 2.81
CA PHE A 182 -29.34 27.21 2.88
C PHE A 182 -28.24 27.37 3.95
N SER A 183 -28.03 26.29 4.75
CA SER A 183 -26.98 26.21 5.75
C SER A 183 -26.05 25.06 5.37
N GLU A 184 -24.80 25.39 5.09
CA GLU A 184 -23.75 24.39 4.79
C GLU A 184 -23.48 23.49 5.99
N SER A 185 -23.21 22.22 5.70
CA SER A 185 -22.82 21.23 6.72
C SER A 185 -21.42 21.47 7.27
N LEU A 186 -21.10 20.80 8.38
CA LEU A 186 -19.73 20.77 8.89
C LEU A 186 -18.76 20.09 7.88
N PHE A 187 -19.25 19.15 7.08
CA PHE A 187 -18.45 18.47 6.08
C PHE A 187 -18.00 19.42 4.96
N VAL A 188 -18.88 20.31 4.51
CA VAL A 188 -18.52 21.36 3.53
C VAL A 188 -17.40 22.24 4.06
N LYS A 189 -17.48 22.64 5.32
CA LYS A 189 -16.39 23.41 5.98
C LYS A 189 -15.11 22.61 6.11
N ALA A 190 -15.23 21.32 6.44
CA ALA A 190 -14.08 20.43 6.59
C ALA A 190 -13.29 20.28 5.29
N ILE A 191 -13.98 20.05 4.15
CA ILE A 191 -13.31 19.91 2.85
C ILE A 191 -12.69 21.20 2.32
N GLN A 192 -13.13 22.36 2.79
CA GLN A 192 -12.55 23.67 2.46
C GLN A 192 -11.38 24.06 3.38
N THR A 193 -11.14 23.32 4.45
CA THR A 193 -10.03 23.60 5.39
C THR A 193 -8.73 23.01 4.87
N PRO A 194 -7.73 23.81 4.48
CA PRO A 194 -6.46 23.32 3.96
C PRO A 194 -5.76 22.36 4.95
N ASN A 195 -5.14 21.31 4.42
CA ASN A 195 -4.43 20.30 5.19
C ASN A 195 -5.29 19.54 6.22
N ALA A 196 -6.60 19.64 6.18
CA ALA A 196 -7.46 18.94 7.13
C ALA A 196 -7.36 17.41 6.95
N VAL A 197 -7.48 16.69 8.06
CA VAL A 197 -7.68 15.24 8.10
C VAL A 197 -9.14 14.96 8.43
N ILE A 198 -9.85 14.34 7.51
CA ILE A 198 -11.28 14.05 7.63
C ILE A 198 -11.47 12.57 7.86
N LEU A 199 -11.93 12.19 9.05
CA LEU A 199 -12.18 10.81 9.43
C LEU A 199 -13.63 10.44 9.13
N LEU A 200 -13.80 9.44 8.24
CA LEU A 200 -15.06 8.82 7.86
C LEU A 200 -15.18 7.44 8.53
N ASP A 201 -15.72 7.40 9.72
CA ASP A 201 -15.80 6.18 10.52
C ASP A 201 -17.00 5.31 10.09
N GLU A 202 -16.81 3.99 10.11
CA GLU A 202 -17.83 2.98 9.75
C GLU A 202 -18.41 3.16 8.31
N LEU A 203 -17.56 3.46 7.32
CA LEU A 203 -18.00 3.76 5.96
C LEU A 203 -18.80 2.63 5.30
N THR A 204 -18.57 1.37 5.65
CA THR A 204 -19.35 0.20 5.17
C THR A 204 -20.78 0.16 5.69
N ARG A 205 -21.10 0.91 6.74
CA ARG A 205 -22.47 1.03 7.30
C ARG A 205 -23.22 2.26 6.79
N ALA A 206 -22.53 3.12 6.04
CA ALA A 206 -23.13 4.34 5.50
C ALA A 206 -24.29 4.03 4.53
N HIS A 207 -25.22 4.97 4.42
CA HIS A 207 -26.25 4.91 3.40
C HIS A 207 -25.63 5.04 1.99
N PRO A 208 -26.12 4.34 0.95
CA PRO A 208 -25.57 4.44 -0.41
C PRO A 208 -25.49 5.85 -0.97
N ASP A 209 -26.43 6.72 -0.62
CA ASP A 209 -26.42 8.12 -1.04
C ASP A 209 -25.18 8.88 -0.52
N ALA A 210 -24.69 8.52 0.67
CA ALA A 210 -23.42 9.07 1.18
C ALA A 210 -22.25 8.67 0.26
N TRP A 211 -22.21 7.44 -0.22
CA TRP A 211 -21.17 7.00 -1.14
C TRP A 211 -21.22 7.76 -2.46
N ASN A 212 -22.42 7.98 -3.02
CA ASN A 212 -22.59 8.75 -4.24
C ASN A 212 -22.07 10.20 -4.10
N ILE A 213 -22.35 10.86 -2.96
CA ILE A 213 -21.86 12.20 -2.67
C ILE A 213 -20.33 12.18 -2.54
N LEU A 214 -19.76 11.17 -1.87
CA LEU A 214 -18.32 11.04 -1.65
C LEU A 214 -17.53 10.71 -2.91
N MET A 215 -18.14 10.14 -3.96
CA MET A 215 -17.44 9.72 -5.17
C MET A 215 -16.63 10.84 -5.83
N THR A 216 -17.20 12.03 -5.97
CA THR A 216 -16.53 13.20 -6.58
C THR A 216 -15.54 13.85 -5.62
N VAL A 217 -15.84 13.86 -4.32
CA VAL A 217 -14.99 14.45 -3.28
C VAL A 217 -13.70 13.64 -3.10
N LEU A 218 -13.78 12.31 -3.21
CA LEU A 218 -12.65 11.40 -3.05
C LEU A 218 -11.84 11.19 -4.34
N ASP A 219 -12.37 11.60 -5.49
CA ASP A 219 -11.70 11.45 -6.78
C ASP A 219 -10.46 12.35 -6.86
N GLN A 220 -9.28 11.74 -7.01
CA GLN A 220 -8.01 12.49 -6.97
C GLN A 220 -7.81 13.45 -8.15
N GLY A 221 -8.54 13.25 -9.25
CA GLY A 221 -8.48 14.11 -10.43
C GLY A 221 -9.41 15.31 -10.39
N GLN A 222 -10.48 15.26 -9.60
CA GLN A 222 -11.52 16.28 -9.58
C GLN A 222 -11.74 16.94 -8.21
N ARG A 223 -11.93 16.13 -7.15
CA ARG A 223 -12.05 16.57 -5.75
C ARG A 223 -12.98 17.76 -5.54
N TYR A 224 -14.25 17.59 -5.85
CA TYR A 224 -15.27 18.64 -5.67
C TYR A 224 -16.57 18.09 -5.07
N LEU A 225 -17.35 18.99 -4.46
CA LEU A 225 -18.72 18.78 -4.01
C LEU A 225 -19.63 19.81 -4.66
N ARG A 226 -20.79 19.39 -5.19
CA ARG A 226 -21.82 20.30 -5.70
C ARG A 226 -22.86 20.56 -4.62
N LEU A 227 -23.21 21.83 -4.46
CA LEU A 227 -24.28 22.30 -3.58
C LEU A 227 -25.48 22.69 -4.47
N ASP A 228 -26.23 21.71 -4.95
CA ASP A 228 -27.36 21.95 -5.85
C ASP A 228 -28.54 22.65 -5.14
N GLU A 229 -28.57 22.61 -3.80
CA GLU A 229 -29.56 23.29 -2.95
C GLU A 229 -29.25 24.76 -2.69
N GLN A 230 -28.05 25.20 -3.00
CA GLN A 230 -27.64 26.60 -2.83
C GLN A 230 -27.97 27.40 -4.07
N ASP A 231 -28.50 28.63 -3.87
CA ASP A 231 -28.71 29.55 -4.97
C ASP A 231 -27.41 29.80 -5.74
N GLY A 232 -27.45 29.56 -7.08
CA GLY A 232 -26.27 29.64 -7.92
C GLY A 232 -25.48 28.33 -8.09
N GLN A 233 -25.95 27.22 -7.54
CA GLN A 233 -25.36 25.88 -7.70
C GLN A 233 -23.84 25.86 -7.48
N ALA A 234 -23.40 26.27 -6.31
CA ALA A 234 -21.99 26.40 -6.00
C ALA A 234 -21.25 25.03 -6.09
N THR A 235 -20.10 25.03 -6.73
CA THR A 235 -19.17 23.93 -6.72
C THR A 235 -18.06 24.23 -5.72
N ILE A 236 -17.92 23.39 -4.72
CA ILE A 236 -16.91 23.51 -3.66
C ILE A 236 -15.77 22.57 -3.96
N ASN A 237 -14.58 23.08 -4.19
CA ASN A 237 -13.38 22.28 -4.37
C ASN A 237 -12.81 21.85 -3.01
N VAL A 238 -12.31 20.63 -2.94
CA VAL A 238 -11.57 20.15 -1.77
C VAL A 238 -10.24 20.90 -1.69
N ALA A 239 -9.96 21.50 -0.55
CA ALA A 239 -8.74 22.28 -0.34
C ALA A 239 -7.48 21.43 -0.45
N GLU A 240 -6.36 22.09 -0.73
CA GLU A 240 -5.06 21.44 -0.86
C GLU A 240 -4.65 20.74 0.45
N GLY A 241 -4.00 19.59 0.33
CA GLY A 241 -3.49 18.82 1.46
C GLY A 241 -4.55 18.08 2.28
N VAL A 242 -5.85 18.21 1.95
CA VAL A 242 -6.91 17.44 2.63
C VAL A 242 -6.72 15.95 2.42
N CYS A 243 -6.74 15.18 3.51
CA CYS A 243 -6.65 13.73 3.53
C CYS A 243 -7.91 13.13 4.14
N PHE A 244 -8.53 12.17 3.46
CA PHE A 244 -9.63 11.39 4.01
C PHE A 244 -9.11 10.09 4.58
N VAL A 245 -9.55 9.76 5.80
CA VAL A 245 -9.24 8.51 6.49
C VAL A 245 -10.55 7.80 6.77
N ALA A 246 -10.79 6.67 6.13
CA ALA A 246 -12.00 5.88 6.32
C ALA A 246 -11.70 4.62 7.14
N THR A 247 -12.67 4.16 7.93
CA THR A 247 -12.65 2.82 8.51
C THR A 247 -13.77 1.97 7.93
N ALA A 248 -13.48 0.70 7.70
CA ALA A 248 -14.41 -0.24 7.12
C ALA A 248 -14.28 -1.61 7.80
N ASN A 249 -15.40 -2.23 8.15
CA ASN A 249 -15.43 -3.61 8.57
C ASN A 249 -15.66 -4.48 7.33
N ILE A 250 -14.72 -5.36 7.01
CA ILE A 250 -14.82 -6.29 5.89
C ILE A 250 -14.86 -7.71 6.45
N GLY A 251 -15.87 -8.46 6.05
CA GLY A 251 -16.09 -9.86 6.44
C GLY A 251 -17.55 -10.25 6.27
N ASN A 252 -17.79 -11.51 5.91
CA ASN A 252 -19.14 -12.05 5.72
C ASN A 252 -19.95 -12.18 7.02
N GLU A 253 -19.30 -12.01 8.16
CA GLU A 253 -19.88 -12.09 9.52
C GLU A 253 -20.63 -10.83 9.96
N TYR A 254 -20.49 -9.72 9.21
CA TYR A 254 -21.11 -8.44 9.56
C TYR A 254 -22.43 -8.24 8.84
N THR A 255 -23.54 -8.61 9.43
CA THR A 255 -24.89 -8.52 8.85
C THR A 255 -25.36 -7.08 8.56
N ALA A 256 -24.75 -6.09 9.21
CA ALA A 256 -25.08 -4.67 9.03
C ALA A 256 -24.13 -3.92 8.09
N THR A 257 -23.11 -4.58 7.52
CA THR A 257 -22.18 -3.97 6.57
C THR A 257 -22.64 -4.23 5.14
N ARG A 258 -22.51 -3.20 4.31
CA ARG A 258 -22.75 -3.30 2.87
C ARG A 258 -21.44 -3.55 2.16
N GLN A 259 -21.48 -4.29 1.08
CA GLN A 259 -20.34 -4.43 0.19
C GLN A 259 -20.07 -3.08 -0.47
N LEU A 260 -18.87 -2.53 -0.25
CA LEU A 260 -18.46 -1.30 -0.89
C LEU A 260 -18.31 -1.49 -2.40
N ASP A 261 -18.75 -0.51 -3.15
CA ASP A 261 -18.50 -0.46 -4.59
C ASP A 261 -16.99 -0.42 -4.84
N LYS A 262 -16.54 -1.21 -5.82
CA LYS A 262 -15.14 -1.24 -6.25
C LYS A 262 -14.66 0.15 -6.66
N ALA A 263 -15.50 0.93 -7.36
CA ALA A 263 -15.17 2.30 -7.76
C ALA A 263 -14.91 3.22 -6.56
N LEU A 264 -15.63 3.03 -5.45
CA LEU A 264 -15.36 3.76 -4.21
C LEU A 264 -14.06 3.31 -3.57
N MET A 265 -13.79 2.00 -3.54
CA MET A 265 -12.55 1.45 -2.98
C MET A 265 -11.30 1.89 -3.75
N ASP A 266 -11.38 1.99 -5.07
CA ASP A 266 -10.27 2.43 -5.93
C ASP A 266 -9.82 3.88 -5.65
N ARG A 267 -10.63 4.67 -4.93
CA ARG A 267 -10.28 6.03 -4.49
C ARG A 267 -9.47 6.08 -3.21
N PHE A 268 -9.23 4.94 -2.59
CA PHE A 268 -8.48 4.82 -1.34
C PHE A 268 -7.22 3.99 -1.48
N VAL A 269 -6.23 4.33 -0.69
CA VAL A 269 -5.13 3.42 -0.33
C VAL A 269 -5.65 2.52 0.77
N VAL A 270 -5.90 1.25 0.46
CA VAL A 270 -6.45 0.29 1.42
C VAL A 270 -5.32 -0.28 2.28
N ILE A 271 -5.51 -0.26 3.59
CA ILE A 271 -4.59 -0.80 4.58
C ILE A 271 -5.35 -1.77 5.47
N GLU A 272 -4.99 -3.03 5.38
CA GLU A 272 -5.58 -4.08 6.20
C GLU A 272 -5.00 -4.06 7.62
N MET A 273 -5.89 -4.05 8.60
CA MET A 273 -5.57 -4.13 10.03
C MET A 273 -5.86 -5.54 10.51
N ASP A 274 -4.84 -6.21 11.02
CA ASP A 274 -4.95 -7.56 11.52
C ASP A 274 -5.50 -7.58 12.95
N THR A 275 -6.17 -8.65 13.33
CA THR A 275 -6.41 -8.95 14.75
C THR A 275 -5.09 -9.23 15.46
N LEU A 276 -4.96 -8.75 16.69
CA LEU A 276 -3.88 -9.19 17.56
C LEU A 276 -4.04 -10.70 17.76
N THR A 277 -3.05 -11.48 17.33
CA THR A 277 -2.99 -12.90 17.71
C THR A 277 -2.59 -12.97 19.19
N ASP A 278 -3.14 -13.92 19.93
CA ASP A 278 -2.83 -14.16 21.36
C ASP A 278 -1.37 -14.57 21.59
N ASP A 279 -0.59 -14.68 20.53
CA ASP A 279 0.81 -15.09 20.59
C ASP A 279 1.74 -13.85 20.64
N PRO A 280 2.30 -13.51 21.81
CA PRO A 280 3.16 -12.34 21.99
C PRO A 280 4.49 -12.43 21.21
N VAL A 281 4.82 -13.59 20.65
CA VAL A 281 6.08 -13.83 19.91
C VAL A 281 6.03 -13.28 18.48
N SER A 282 4.85 -13.05 17.91
CA SER A 282 4.72 -12.60 16.50
C SER A 282 5.07 -11.12 16.27
N TYR A 283 5.36 -10.35 17.31
CA TYR A 283 5.62 -8.90 17.22
C TYR A 283 7.09 -8.48 17.34
N THR A 284 8.00 -9.44 17.44
CA THR A 284 9.45 -9.18 17.63
C THR A 284 10.29 -9.31 16.36
N HIS A 285 9.66 -9.25 15.17
CA HIS A 285 10.42 -9.29 13.90
C HIS A 285 10.14 -8.07 13.04
#